data_e595fec440174606279d4911c2e24270
#
_entry.id   e595fec440174606279d4911c2e24270
#
_cell.length_a   1.000
_cell.length_b   1.000
_cell.length_c   1.000
_cell.angle_alpha   90.00
_cell.angle_beta   90.00
_cell.angle_gamma   90.00
#
_symmetry.space_group_name_H-M   'P 1'
#
loop_
_entity.id
_entity.type
_entity.pdbx_description
1 polymer ?
#
loop_
_entity_poly.entity_id
_entity_poly.type
_entity_poly.pdbx_seq_one_letter_code
_entity_poly.pdbx_strand_id
1 'polypeptide(L)'
;MTHTICQIITTLELGGAQQTTLFIVEHLDRSRFRPILISGEPGLLDAEAKAMRDVEFYQVPSLVRPIRPRQDLRALAELTKLLKTLKPAIVHTHSSKAGILGRWAAWLAGVPIIIHTIHGYGVTPTQPAWLRWLLIGLERLTGLITTHWVVVSEADAVKGLRWKLFRRGMFTVIRPGVDTRSFQFPPLPEPDRDRMRAEWGVGRQHLLVGTVAPLKPQKAPQDFVAVAARVCAQVPAARFVWVGDGELRPAVEAAIRRASLDDRVRLAGWRWDVPRVMRALDLLLLTSHWEGLPQVLLQARASSLPAVATRVGGAAEAIVDGQHGWLCEPGGIDELAARIIRLLTDNAERERMRRCGGYIPDEFESRFALEKRVKLYDTLLATAGLVASADTGSTRSEQPVAW
;
A
#
# COMPACT_ATOMS: atom_id res chain seq x y z
N MET A 1 -16.24 14.49 -24.72
CA MET A 1 -15.84 15.49 -23.69
C MET A 1 -14.83 14.83 -22.75
N THR A 2 -13.78 15.54 -22.38
CA THR A 2 -12.76 15.03 -21.46
C THR A 2 -13.12 15.43 -20.04
N HIS A 3 -13.19 14.46 -19.09
CA HIS A 3 -13.53 14.73 -17.71
C HIS A 3 -12.27 14.99 -16.88
N THR A 4 -12.25 16.09 -16.13
CA THR A 4 -11.15 16.38 -15.19
C THR A 4 -11.30 15.54 -13.93
N ILE A 5 -10.25 14.79 -13.57
CA ILE A 5 -10.18 13.96 -12.36
C ILE A 5 -9.03 14.45 -11.50
N CYS A 6 -9.32 14.91 -10.28
CA CYS A 6 -8.30 15.29 -9.30
C CYS A 6 -8.04 14.13 -8.33
N GLN A 7 -6.81 13.62 -8.30
CA GLN A 7 -6.33 12.74 -7.23
C GLN A 7 -5.68 13.59 -6.14
N ILE A 8 -6.08 13.41 -4.88
CA ILE A 8 -5.54 14.18 -3.75
C ILE A 8 -4.91 13.23 -2.73
N ILE A 9 -3.64 13.44 -2.41
CA ILE A 9 -2.88 12.67 -1.43
C ILE A 9 -2.10 13.59 -0.49
N THR A 10 -1.87 13.18 0.77
CA THR A 10 -1.20 14.05 1.74
C THR A 10 0.26 14.31 1.41
N THR A 11 1.00 13.29 0.96
CA THR A 11 2.43 13.38 0.63
C THR A 11 2.82 12.23 -0.28
N LEU A 12 3.77 12.45 -1.17
CA LEU A 12 4.31 11.49 -2.12
C LEU A 12 5.61 10.85 -1.60
N GLU A 13 5.52 10.18 -0.45
CA GLU A 13 6.61 9.32 0.06
C GLU A 13 6.67 7.99 -0.70
N LEU A 14 7.74 7.20 -0.49
CA LEU A 14 7.79 5.83 -1.01
C LEU A 14 6.85 4.92 -0.20
N GLY A 15 5.77 4.49 -0.84
CA GLY A 15 4.77 3.61 -0.22
C GLY A 15 3.71 3.15 -1.22
N GLY A 16 3.00 2.07 -0.89
CA GLY A 16 2.04 1.44 -1.80
C GLY A 16 0.87 2.36 -2.21
N ALA A 17 0.34 3.18 -1.29
CA ALA A 17 -0.72 4.13 -1.60
C ALA A 17 -0.28 5.19 -2.62
N GLN A 18 0.93 5.71 -2.47
CA GLN A 18 1.53 6.70 -3.33
C GLN A 18 1.81 6.13 -4.72
N GLN A 19 2.45 4.97 -4.80
CA GLN A 19 2.70 4.27 -6.07
C GLN A 19 1.39 3.96 -6.81
N THR A 20 0.36 3.50 -6.09
CA THR A 20 -0.96 3.28 -6.68
C THR A 20 -1.56 4.58 -7.22
N THR A 21 -1.43 5.69 -6.49
CA THR A 21 -1.97 7.00 -6.93
C THR A 21 -1.23 7.50 -8.17
N LEU A 22 0.11 7.39 -8.20
CA LEU A 22 0.92 7.74 -9.37
C LEU A 22 0.56 6.88 -10.58
N PHE A 23 0.46 5.57 -10.39
CA PHE A 23 0.07 4.65 -11.46
C PHE A 23 -1.29 5.00 -12.08
N ILE A 24 -2.27 5.41 -11.25
CA ILE A 24 -3.59 5.83 -11.73
C ILE A 24 -3.46 7.07 -12.63
N VAL A 25 -2.81 8.14 -12.16
CA VAL A 25 -2.73 9.39 -12.92
C VAL A 25 -1.90 9.22 -14.18
N GLU A 26 -0.90 8.36 -14.18
CA GLU A 26 -0.04 8.06 -15.33
C GLU A 26 -0.78 7.29 -16.43
N HIS A 27 -1.65 6.34 -16.06
CA HIS A 27 -2.24 5.39 -17.02
C HIS A 27 -3.72 5.66 -17.35
N LEU A 28 -4.34 6.72 -16.81
CA LEU A 28 -5.67 7.13 -17.26
C LEU A 28 -5.66 7.53 -18.74
N ASP A 29 -6.65 7.08 -19.50
CA ASP A 29 -6.83 7.39 -20.91
C ASP A 29 -7.06 8.89 -21.13
N ARG A 30 -6.10 9.57 -21.76
CA ARG A 30 -6.10 11.01 -22.02
C ARG A 30 -7.18 11.47 -23.00
N SER A 31 -7.69 10.58 -23.83
CA SER A 31 -8.82 10.88 -24.71
C SER A 31 -10.12 11.10 -23.93
N ARG A 32 -10.21 10.55 -22.72
CA ARG A 32 -11.40 10.55 -21.86
C ARG A 32 -11.23 11.36 -20.59
N PHE A 33 -10.03 11.38 -20.04
CA PHE A 33 -9.73 11.94 -18.73
C PHE A 33 -8.56 12.92 -18.78
N ARG A 34 -8.71 14.04 -18.08
CA ARG A 34 -7.64 14.98 -17.75
C ARG A 34 -7.23 14.75 -16.29
N PRO A 35 -6.16 13.98 -16.03
CA PRO A 35 -5.73 13.72 -14.67
C PRO A 35 -4.98 14.91 -14.07
N ILE A 36 -5.33 15.22 -12.83
CA ILE A 36 -4.67 16.20 -11.98
C ILE A 36 -4.25 15.51 -10.69
N LEU A 37 -3.00 15.72 -10.28
CA LEU A 37 -2.48 15.24 -9.02
C LEU A 37 -2.24 16.41 -8.08
N ILE A 38 -2.82 16.34 -6.88
CA ILE A 38 -2.64 17.33 -5.82
C ILE A 38 -1.97 16.64 -4.64
N SER A 39 -0.80 17.14 -4.24
CA SER A 39 -0.04 16.67 -3.08
C SER A 39 0.13 17.78 -2.05
N GLY A 40 0.42 17.41 -0.81
CA GLY A 40 0.70 18.33 0.28
C GLY A 40 2.17 18.70 0.39
N GLU A 41 2.78 18.41 1.56
CA GLU A 41 4.18 18.65 1.79
C GLU A 41 5.08 17.85 0.84
N PRO A 42 6.31 18.35 0.53
CA PRO A 42 7.23 17.68 -0.39
C PRO A 42 7.52 16.24 -0.01
N GLY A 43 7.57 15.37 -1.01
CA GLY A 43 7.84 13.95 -0.86
C GLY A 43 8.88 13.43 -1.85
N LEU A 44 9.38 12.22 -1.62
CA LEU A 44 10.43 11.58 -2.43
C LEU A 44 10.01 11.36 -3.90
N LEU A 45 8.70 11.18 -4.16
CA LEU A 45 8.16 10.91 -5.49
C LEU A 45 7.67 12.18 -6.22
N ASP A 46 7.86 13.38 -5.67
CA ASP A 46 7.44 14.63 -6.30
C ASP A 46 8.14 14.88 -7.66
N ALA A 47 9.42 14.52 -7.76
CA ALA A 47 10.17 14.66 -9.01
C ALA A 47 9.60 13.76 -10.11
N GLU A 48 9.22 12.53 -9.75
CA GLU A 48 8.56 11.59 -10.65
C GLU A 48 7.19 12.12 -11.08
N ALA A 49 6.37 12.59 -10.13
CA ALA A 49 5.07 13.17 -10.42
C ALA A 49 5.15 14.38 -11.37
N LYS A 50 6.14 15.26 -11.18
CA LYS A 50 6.38 16.42 -12.04
C LYS A 50 6.89 16.07 -13.45
N ALA A 51 7.56 14.93 -13.59
CA ALA A 51 8.08 14.45 -14.87
C ALA A 51 7.02 13.70 -15.71
N MET A 52 5.86 13.36 -15.13
CA MET A 52 4.79 12.67 -15.85
C MET A 52 4.21 13.52 -16.96
N ARG A 53 4.17 12.97 -18.18
CA ARG A 53 3.57 13.65 -19.32
C ARG A 53 2.05 13.71 -19.17
N ASP A 54 1.47 14.85 -19.53
CA ASP A 54 0.01 15.08 -19.55
C ASP A 54 -0.66 14.84 -18.18
N VAL A 55 0.08 15.06 -17.07
CA VAL A 55 -0.42 15.10 -15.70
C VAL A 55 -0.13 16.47 -15.12
N GLU A 56 -1.16 17.19 -14.72
CA GLU A 56 -0.97 18.45 -14.01
C GLU A 56 -0.72 18.17 -12.53
N PHE A 57 0.40 18.66 -12.00
CA PHE A 57 0.79 18.49 -10.61
C PHE A 57 0.67 19.80 -9.84
N TYR A 58 -0.12 19.79 -8.77
CA TYR A 58 -0.26 20.92 -7.85
C TYR A 58 0.22 20.53 -6.44
N GLN A 59 0.94 21.43 -5.81
CA GLN A 59 1.42 21.26 -4.45
C GLN A 59 0.69 22.22 -3.51
N VAL A 60 0.17 21.71 -2.39
CA VAL A 60 -0.52 22.46 -1.33
C VAL A 60 0.26 22.25 -0.04
N PRO A 61 1.34 23.00 0.23
CA PRO A 61 2.26 22.75 1.35
C PRO A 61 1.63 22.85 2.73
N SER A 62 0.46 23.48 2.85
CA SER A 62 -0.33 23.50 4.09
C SER A 62 -0.97 22.15 4.42
N LEU A 63 -1.13 21.24 3.44
CA LEU A 63 -1.63 19.89 3.65
C LEU A 63 -0.52 18.98 4.18
N VAL A 64 -0.31 19.00 5.49
CA VAL A 64 0.73 18.22 6.18
C VAL A 64 0.16 17.01 6.90
N ARG A 65 1.00 16.01 7.19
CA ARG A 65 0.58 14.77 7.85
C ARG A 65 0.12 14.96 9.31
N PRO A 66 0.83 15.71 10.18
CA PRO A 66 0.40 15.94 11.56
C PRO A 66 -0.89 16.76 11.64
N ILE A 67 -1.71 16.52 12.69
CA ILE A 67 -2.90 17.34 12.96
C ILE A 67 -2.43 18.69 13.49
N ARG A 68 -2.71 19.76 12.74
CA ARG A 68 -2.38 21.16 13.07
C ARG A 68 -3.57 22.05 12.69
N PRO A 69 -4.48 22.38 13.60
CA PRO A 69 -5.78 22.98 13.27
C PRO A 69 -5.71 24.23 12.38
N ARG A 70 -4.80 25.17 12.68
CA ARG A 70 -4.63 26.38 11.85
C ARG A 70 -4.14 26.06 10.44
N GLN A 71 -3.22 25.13 10.32
CA GLN A 71 -2.66 24.70 9.03
C GLN A 71 -3.67 23.87 8.26
N ASP A 72 -4.50 23.08 8.96
CA ASP A 72 -5.57 22.27 8.38
C ASP A 72 -6.69 23.14 7.80
N LEU A 73 -7.06 24.22 8.48
CA LEU A 73 -8.00 25.21 7.95
C LEU A 73 -7.45 25.94 6.73
N ARG A 74 -6.16 26.27 6.75
CA ARG A 74 -5.49 26.86 5.58
C ARG A 74 -5.48 25.88 4.41
N ALA A 75 -5.12 24.61 4.62
CA ALA A 75 -5.16 23.58 3.59
C ALA A 75 -6.55 23.38 3.01
N LEU A 76 -7.59 23.39 3.86
CA LEU A 76 -8.99 23.31 3.44
C LEU A 76 -9.36 24.49 2.52
N ALA A 77 -8.98 25.71 2.88
CA ALA A 77 -9.26 26.91 2.08
C ALA A 77 -8.50 26.89 0.74
N GLU A 78 -7.21 26.55 0.75
CA GLU A 78 -6.37 26.46 -0.46
C GLU A 78 -6.89 25.37 -1.41
N LEU A 79 -7.21 24.17 -0.90
CA LEU A 79 -7.81 23.09 -1.69
C LEU A 79 -9.17 23.50 -2.27
N THR A 80 -10.04 24.15 -1.47
CA THR A 80 -11.35 24.61 -1.94
C THR A 80 -11.21 25.62 -3.07
N LYS A 81 -10.30 26.60 -2.94
CA LYS A 81 -10.02 27.60 -3.98
C LYS A 81 -9.51 26.93 -5.24
N LEU A 82 -8.56 26.02 -5.12
CA LEU A 82 -7.97 25.30 -6.26
C LEU A 82 -9.05 24.46 -6.98
N LEU A 83 -9.86 23.71 -6.26
CA LEU A 83 -10.91 22.88 -6.84
C LEU A 83 -12.02 23.71 -7.52
N LYS A 84 -12.36 24.89 -6.97
CA LYS A 84 -13.29 25.85 -7.63
C LYS A 84 -12.74 26.35 -8.97
N THR A 85 -11.43 26.52 -9.09
CA THR A 85 -10.76 26.94 -10.34
C THR A 85 -10.70 25.79 -11.34
N LEU A 86 -10.31 24.60 -10.89
CA LEU A 86 -10.13 23.40 -11.73
C LEU A 86 -11.46 22.79 -12.19
N LYS A 87 -12.53 22.95 -11.42
CA LYS A 87 -13.88 22.41 -11.66
C LYS A 87 -13.87 20.92 -12.07
N PRO A 88 -13.25 20.03 -11.27
CA PRO A 88 -13.18 18.63 -11.64
C PRO A 88 -14.55 17.97 -11.60
N ALA A 89 -14.79 16.99 -12.49
CA ALA A 89 -15.94 16.10 -12.44
C ALA A 89 -15.84 15.11 -11.27
N ILE A 90 -14.60 14.67 -10.97
CA ILE A 90 -14.33 13.74 -9.88
C ILE A 90 -13.18 14.27 -9.03
N VAL A 91 -13.36 14.25 -7.71
CA VAL A 91 -12.27 14.30 -6.74
C VAL A 91 -12.13 12.95 -6.09
N HIS A 92 -10.95 12.35 -6.19
CA HIS A 92 -10.61 11.07 -5.58
C HIS A 92 -9.48 11.27 -4.57
N THR A 93 -9.78 11.05 -3.30
CA THR A 93 -8.85 11.31 -2.20
C THR A 93 -8.20 10.03 -1.68
N HIS A 94 -6.94 10.14 -1.25
CA HIS A 94 -6.13 9.06 -0.69
C HIS A 94 -5.52 9.49 0.63
N SER A 95 -5.19 8.53 1.53
CA SER A 95 -4.70 8.78 2.88
C SER A 95 -5.69 9.51 3.80
N SER A 96 -5.54 9.36 5.13
CA SER A 96 -6.55 9.83 6.09
C SER A 96 -6.73 11.35 6.08
N LYS A 97 -5.62 12.13 6.10
CA LYS A 97 -5.71 13.58 6.19
C LYS A 97 -6.22 14.23 4.90
N ALA A 98 -5.61 13.89 3.75
CA ALA A 98 -6.13 14.35 2.46
C ALA A 98 -7.53 13.78 2.20
N GLY A 99 -7.84 12.61 2.74
CA GLY A 99 -9.18 12.02 2.72
C GLY A 99 -10.23 12.94 3.36
N ILE A 100 -9.98 13.41 4.57
CA ILE A 100 -10.92 14.31 5.27
C ILE A 100 -10.93 15.70 4.64
N LEU A 101 -9.79 16.38 4.60
CA LEU A 101 -9.72 17.76 4.12
C LEU A 101 -10.09 17.88 2.63
N GLY A 102 -9.64 16.94 1.79
CA GLY A 102 -9.94 16.93 0.37
C GLY A 102 -11.41 16.70 0.05
N ARG A 103 -12.11 15.80 0.80
CA ARG A 103 -13.55 15.58 0.62
C ARG A 103 -14.37 16.82 1.02
N TRP A 104 -14.05 17.43 2.17
CA TRP A 104 -14.69 18.68 2.57
C TRP A 104 -14.40 19.83 1.60
N ALA A 105 -13.17 19.95 1.10
CA ALA A 105 -12.83 20.95 0.08
C ALA A 105 -13.61 20.73 -1.23
N ALA A 106 -13.73 19.47 -1.66
CA ALA A 106 -14.49 19.10 -2.85
C ALA A 106 -15.99 19.43 -2.70
N TRP A 107 -16.56 19.10 -1.54
CA TRP A 107 -17.96 19.43 -1.24
C TRP A 107 -18.19 20.95 -1.24
N LEU A 108 -17.33 21.73 -0.56
CA LEU A 108 -17.37 23.20 -0.54
C LEU A 108 -17.13 23.83 -1.94
N ALA A 109 -16.45 23.14 -2.81
CA ALA A 109 -16.21 23.56 -4.20
C ALA A 109 -17.36 23.15 -5.15
N GLY A 110 -18.34 22.37 -4.68
CA GLY A 110 -19.47 21.90 -5.50
C GLY A 110 -19.08 20.77 -6.47
N VAL A 111 -18.03 19.98 -6.16
CA VAL A 111 -17.62 18.84 -7.00
C VAL A 111 -18.71 17.76 -6.97
N PRO A 112 -19.20 17.31 -8.14
CA PRO A 112 -20.34 16.41 -8.21
C PRO A 112 -20.05 14.99 -7.71
N ILE A 113 -18.83 14.49 -7.88
CA ILE A 113 -18.46 13.12 -7.51
C ILE A 113 -17.22 13.14 -6.60
N ILE A 114 -17.42 12.67 -5.37
CA ILE A 114 -16.38 12.65 -4.33
C ILE A 114 -16.11 11.19 -3.93
N ILE A 115 -14.91 10.70 -4.23
CA ILE A 115 -14.48 9.32 -3.95
C ILE A 115 -13.36 9.33 -2.91
N HIS A 116 -13.33 8.32 -2.05
CA HIS A 116 -12.22 8.10 -1.13
C HIS A 116 -11.72 6.67 -1.19
N THR A 117 -10.40 6.49 -1.37
CA THR A 117 -9.75 5.18 -1.23
C THR A 117 -9.14 5.02 0.16
N ILE A 118 -9.57 3.97 0.85
CA ILE A 118 -8.98 3.51 2.11
C ILE A 118 -7.83 2.54 1.77
N HIS A 119 -6.58 2.99 1.99
CA HIS A 119 -5.36 2.17 1.85
C HIS A 119 -4.93 1.49 3.16
N GLY A 120 -5.87 1.25 4.04
CA GLY A 120 -5.72 0.93 5.45
C GLY A 120 -6.17 2.09 6.31
N TYR A 121 -6.74 1.77 7.47
CA TYR A 121 -7.31 2.79 8.34
C TYR A 121 -6.25 3.49 9.17
N GLY A 122 -6.37 4.82 9.32
CA GLY A 122 -5.59 5.64 10.25
C GLY A 122 -5.95 5.43 11.72
N VAL A 123 -6.97 4.61 11.99
CA VAL A 123 -7.36 4.19 13.35
C VAL A 123 -6.62 2.91 13.69
N THR A 124 -5.70 2.99 14.65
CA THR A 124 -4.78 1.90 15.01
C THR A 124 -5.04 1.36 16.42
N PRO A 125 -4.69 0.10 16.71
CA PRO A 125 -4.85 -0.47 18.06
C PRO A 125 -4.05 0.26 19.15
N THR A 126 -2.94 0.89 18.78
CA THR A 126 -2.03 1.59 19.72
C THR A 126 -2.53 2.96 20.16
N GLN A 127 -3.53 3.51 19.48
CA GLN A 127 -4.13 4.80 19.84
C GLN A 127 -5.06 4.68 21.04
N PRO A 128 -5.14 5.73 21.91
CA PRO A 128 -6.13 5.80 22.98
C PRO A 128 -7.56 5.64 22.47
N ALA A 129 -8.42 4.99 23.25
CA ALA A 129 -9.80 4.68 22.82
C ALA A 129 -10.61 5.94 22.42
N TRP A 130 -10.48 7.04 23.17
CA TRP A 130 -11.16 8.30 22.86
C TRP A 130 -10.76 8.86 21.49
N LEU A 131 -9.46 8.80 21.15
CA LEU A 131 -8.96 9.25 19.85
C LEU A 131 -9.48 8.37 18.71
N ARG A 132 -9.51 7.05 18.91
CA ARG A 132 -10.09 6.12 17.91
C ARG A 132 -11.54 6.43 17.62
N TRP A 133 -12.37 6.67 18.68
CA TRP A 133 -13.78 7.02 18.49
C TRP A 133 -13.96 8.39 17.83
N LEU A 134 -13.12 9.36 18.18
CA LEU A 134 -13.12 10.68 17.53
C LEU A 134 -12.82 10.54 16.03
N LEU A 135 -11.79 9.81 15.65
CA LEU A 135 -11.41 9.60 14.25
C LEU A 135 -12.50 8.84 13.49
N ILE A 136 -13.09 7.81 14.07
CA ILE A 136 -14.23 7.10 13.48
C ILE A 136 -15.43 8.03 13.30
N GLY A 137 -15.72 8.86 14.28
CA GLY A 137 -16.80 9.86 14.21
C GLY A 137 -16.57 10.87 13.09
N LEU A 138 -15.35 11.36 12.95
CA LEU A 138 -14.96 12.28 11.88
C LEU A 138 -15.08 11.63 10.49
N GLU A 139 -14.64 10.38 10.36
CA GLU A 139 -14.80 9.62 9.10
C GLU A 139 -16.28 9.37 8.77
N ARG A 140 -17.13 9.08 9.76
CA ARG A 140 -18.58 8.94 9.56
C ARG A 140 -19.21 10.25 9.07
N LEU A 141 -18.86 11.37 9.70
CA LEU A 141 -19.36 12.68 9.30
C LEU A 141 -18.94 13.02 7.87
N THR A 142 -17.66 12.79 7.55
CA THR A 142 -17.12 13.00 6.20
C THR A 142 -17.73 12.00 5.19
N GLY A 143 -18.15 10.84 5.65
CA GLY A 143 -18.88 9.85 4.86
C GLY A 143 -20.21 10.36 4.29
N LEU A 144 -20.87 11.32 4.95
CA LEU A 144 -22.13 11.91 4.48
C LEU A 144 -21.98 12.69 3.17
N ILE A 145 -20.79 13.21 2.89
CA ILE A 145 -20.45 13.96 1.67
C ILE A 145 -19.64 13.13 0.68
N THR A 146 -19.44 11.84 0.94
CA THR A 146 -18.67 10.91 0.08
C THR A 146 -19.63 10.18 -0.84
N THR A 147 -19.47 10.34 -2.15
CA THR A 147 -20.32 9.68 -3.16
C THR A 147 -20.06 8.17 -3.19
N HIS A 148 -18.77 7.77 -3.16
CA HIS A 148 -18.37 6.36 -3.22
C HIS A 148 -17.05 6.10 -2.51
N TRP A 149 -16.92 4.88 -1.97
CA TRP A 149 -15.71 4.44 -1.30
C TRP A 149 -15.00 3.37 -2.11
N VAL A 150 -13.70 3.41 -2.11
CA VAL A 150 -12.86 2.31 -2.59
C VAL A 150 -12.11 1.74 -1.39
N VAL A 151 -12.14 0.44 -1.20
CA VAL A 151 -11.37 -0.26 -0.18
C VAL A 151 -10.40 -1.22 -0.85
N VAL A 152 -9.23 -1.42 -0.24
CA VAL A 152 -8.14 -2.18 -0.86
C VAL A 152 -8.14 -3.66 -0.50
N SER A 153 -9.01 -4.07 0.43
CA SER A 153 -9.15 -5.46 0.88
C SER A 153 -10.56 -5.75 1.38
N GLU A 154 -10.96 -7.01 1.38
CA GLU A 154 -12.21 -7.45 2.02
C GLU A 154 -12.18 -7.18 3.53
N ALA A 155 -11.00 -7.33 4.16
CA ALA A 155 -10.81 -7.01 5.57
C ALA A 155 -11.14 -5.55 5.87
N ASP A 156 -10.74 -4.62 4.99
CA ASP A 156 -11.08 -3.20 5.12
C ASP A 156 -12.57 -2.94 4.87
N ALA A 157 -13.19 -3.66 3.94
CA ALA A 157 -14.64 -3.58 3.71
C ALA A 157 -15.43 -3.98 4.95
N VAL A 158 -15.13 -5.14 5.52
CA VAL A 158 -15.76 -5.64 6.77
C VAL A 158 -15.59 -4.64 7.91
N LYS A 159 -14.39 -4.09 8.08
CA LYS A 159 -14.09 -3.09 9.11
C LYS A 159 -14.86 -1.79 8.92
N GLY A 160 -14.96 -1.29 7.68
CA GLY A 160 -15.72 -0.09 7.35
C GLY A 160 -17.22 -0.25 7.60
N LEU A 161 -17.79 -1.41 7.23
CA LEU A 161 -19.19 -1.75 7.53
C LEU A 161 -19.43 -1.83 9.04
N ARG A 162 -18.55 -2.49 9.81
CA ARG A 162 -18.61 -2.57 11.28
C ARG A 162 -18.57 -1.17 11.93
N TRP A 163 -17.75 -0.28 11.40
CA TRP A 163 -17.65 1.09 11.88
C TRP A 163 -18.74 2.00 11.30
N LYS A 164 -19.64 1.48 10.45
CA LYS A 164 -20.72 2.23 9.79
C LYS A 164 -20.22 3.48 9.04
N LEU A 165 -19.07 3.36 8.35
CA LEU A 165 -18.53 4.43 7.51
C LEU A 165 -19.30 4.54 6.18
N PHE A 166 -19.76 3.40 5.68
CA PHE A 166 -20.54 3.25 4.47
C PHE A 166 -21.53 2.07 4.60
N ARG A 167 -22.44 1.96 3.65
CA ARG A 167 -23.41 0.85 3.52
C ARG A 167 -23.03 -0.02 2.32
N ARG A 168 -23.59 -1.23 2.24
CA ARG A 168 -23.49 -2.06 1.04
C ARG A 168 -23.97 -1.27 -0.18
N GLY A 169 -23.28 -1.38 -1.31
CA GLY A 169 -23.55 -0.61 -2.54
C GLY A 169 -22.86 0.77 -2.59
N MET A 170 -22.33 1.28 -1.48
CA MET A 170 -21.58 2.55 -1.44
C MET A 170 -20.06 2.36 -1.52
N PHE A 171 -19.59 1.15 -1.68
CA PHE A 171 -18.16 0.86 -1.81
C PHE A 171 -17.88 -0.20 -2.85
N THR A 172 -16.65 -0.18 -3.35
CA THR A 172 -16.10 -1.21 -4.25
C THR A 172 -14.75 -1.65 -3.72
N VAL A 173 -14.50 -2.96 -3.72
CA VAL A 173 -13.18 -3.51 -3.42
C VAL A 173 -12.33 -3.45 -4.69
N ILE A 174 -11.32 -2.60 -4.67
CA ILE A 174 -10.31 -2.51 -5.74
C ILE A 174 -8.95 -2.69 -5.08
N ARG A 175 -8.40 -3.89 -5.21
CA ARG A 175 -7.10 -4.23 -4.66
C ARG A 175 -6.01 -3.42 -5.36
N PRO A 176 -5.02 -2.85 -4.65
CA PRO A 176 -3.88 -2.23 -5.31
C PRO A 176 -3.12 -3.31 -6.05
N GLY A 177 -2.94 -3.09 -7.33
CA GLY A 177 -2.22 -4.03 -8.17
C GLY A 177 -0.71 -3.89 -8.02
N VAL A 178 0.00 -4.93 -8.44
CA VAL A 178 1.44 -4.96 -8.64
C VAL A 178 1.67 -5.13 -10.14
N ASP A 179 2.66 -4.46 -10.72
CA ASP A 179 3.14 -4.81 -12.05
C ASP A 179 3.93 -6.12 -11.96
N THR A 180 3.21 -7.23 -12.10
CA THR A 180 3.82 -8.56 -11.91
C THR A 180 4.91 -8.85 -12.91
N ARG A 181 4.88 -8.25 -14.11
CA ARG A 181 5.92 -8.43 -15.14
C ARG A 181 7.29 -8.00 -14.62
N SER A 182 7.35 -6.92 -13.83
CA SER A 182 8.59 -6.44 -13.23
C SER A 182 9.18 -7.42 -12.19
N PHE A 183 8.35 -8.32 -11.63
CA PHE A 183 8.75 -9.27 -10.59
C PHE A 183 8.90 -10.72 -11.09
N GLN A 184 8.27 -11.08 -12.21
CA GLN A 184 8.27 -12.44 -12.78
C GLN A 184 9.49 -12.78 -13.65
N PHE A 185 10.52 -11.95 -13.67
CA PHE A 185 11.73 -12.25 -14.42
C PHE A 185 12.48 -13.48 -13.89
N PRO A 186 13.24 -14.17 -14.74
CA PRO A 186 14.10 -15.27 -14.28
C PRO A 186 15.00 -14.80 -13.13
N PRO A 187 15.49 -15.72 -12.30
CA PRO A 187 16.44 -15.39 -11.24
C PRO A 187 17.55 -14.48 -11.77
N LEU A 188 18.00 -13.53 -10.95
CA LEU A 188 19.17 -12.73 -11.32
C LEU A 188 20.32 -13.69 -11.68
N PRO A 189 21.08 -13.41 -12.76
CA PRO A 189 22.34 -14.11 -13.00
C PRO A 189 23.17 -14.10 -11.71
N GLU A 190 23.81 -15.21 -11.40
CA GLU A 190 24.61 -15.37 -10.18
C GLU A 190 25.51 -14.14 -9.87
N PRO A 191 26.27 -13.58 -10.86
CA PRO A 191 27.10 -12.40 -10.59
C PRO A 191 26.33 -11.17 -10.12
N ASP A 192 25.12 -10.94 -10.64
CA ASP A 192 24.31 -9.77 -10.28
C ASP A 192 23.66 -9.94 -8.90
N ARG A 193 23.21 -11.15 -8.60
CA ARG A 193 22.69 -11.49 -7.26
C ARG A 193 23.78 -11.34 -6.20
N ASP A 194 24.96 -11.89 -6.47
CA ASP A 194 26.12 -11.80 -5.57
C ASP A 194 26.57 -10.36 -5.35
N ARG A 195 26.62 -9.55 -6.42
CA ARG A 195 26.98 -8.13 -6.32
C ARG A 195 25.99 -7.37 -5.40
N MET A 196 24.69 -7.58 -5.58
CA MET A 196 23.69 -6.94 -4.73
C MET A 196 23.82 -7.39 -3.27
N ARG A 197 24.03 -8.68 -3.04
CA ARG A 197 24.22 -9.23 -1.69
C ARG A 197 25.51 -8.73 -1.04
N ALA A 198 26.57 -8.56 -1.82
CA ALA A 198 27.85 -8.02 -1.33
C ALA A 198 27.74 -6.56 -0.85
N GLU A 199 26.84 -5.74 -1.45
CA GLU A 199 26.53 -4.39 -0.96
C GLU A 199 26.05 -4.41 0.51
N TRP A 200 25.47 -5.52 0.94
CA TRP A 200 24.94 -5.71 2.30
C TRP A 200 25.84 -6.59 3.18
N GLY A 201 27.03 -6.95 2.71
CA GLY A 201 27.96 -7.83 3.43
C GLY A 201 27.52 -9.30 3.45
N VAL A 202 26.71 -9.73 2.47
CA VAL A 202 26.12 -11.09 2.42
C VAL A 202 26.82 -11.91 1.35
N GLY A 203 27.56 -12.94 1.76
CA GLY A 203 28.22 -13.90 0.86
C GLY A 203 27.29 -15.04 0.42
N ARG A 204 27.78 -15.89 -0.49
CA ARG A 204 27.03 -17.04 -1.06
C ARG A 204 26.58 -18.05 -0.02
N GLN A 205 27.39 -18.25 1.04
CA GLN A 205 27.09 -19.18 2.14
C GLN A 205 25.98 -18.73 3.06
N HIS A 206 25.54 -17.47 2.95
CA HIS A 206 24.51 -16.90 3.83
C HIS A 206 23.12 -17.08 3.24
N LEU A 207 22.12 -17.13 4.12
CA LEU A 207 20.70 -17.10 3.81
C LEU A 207 20.14 -15.71 4.19
N LEU A 208 19.56 -15.01 3.21
CA LEU A 208 19.17 -13.62 3.36
C LEU A 208 17.66 -13.48 3.54
N VAL A 209 17.27 -13.03 4.72
CA VAL A 209 15.88 -12.66 5.06
C VAL A 209 15.75 -11.14 4.95
N GLY A 210 14.74 -10.66 4.23
CA GLY A 210 14.58 -9.22 4.07
C GLY A 210 13.16 -8.73 4.14
N THR A 211 13.02 -7.41 4.23
CA THR A 211 11.74 -6.71 4.05
C THR A 211 11.94 -5.45 3.22
N VAL A 212 10.86 -4.99 2.58
CA VAL A 212 10.82 -3.70 1.89
C VAL A 212 9.69 -2.88 2.48
N ALA A 213 10.04 -1.92 3.34
CA ALA A 213 9.04 -1.14 4.08
C ALA A 213 9.66 0.15 4.67
N PRO A 214 8.88 1.23 4.85
CA PRO A 214 9.34 2.38 5.62
C PRO A 214 9.55 2.01 7.11
N LEU A 215 10.56 2.61 7.75
CA LEU A 215 10.83 2.46 9.18
C LEU A 215 9.83 3.28 10.00
N LYS A 216 8.59 2.76 10.12
CA LYS A 216 7.45 3.38 10.82
C LYS A 216 6.87 2.42 11.86
N PRO A 217 6.15 2.93 12.89
CA PRO A 217 5.53 2.08 13.92
C PRO A 217 4.61 0.99 13.35
N GLN A 218 3.91 1.30 12.26
CA GLN A 218 3.06 0.34 11.55
C GLN A 218 3.79 -0.94 11.17
N LYS A 219 5.02 -0.82 10.70
CA LYS A 219 5.82 -1.94 10.17
C LYS A 219 6.59 -2.71 11.24
N ALA A 220 6.52 -2.24 12.50
CA ALA A 220 7.14 -2.87 13.68
C ALA A 220 8.61 -3.29 13.45
N PRO A 221 9.51 -2.35 13.08
CA PRO A 221 10.89 -2.72 12.77
C PRO A 221 11.66 -3.27 13.98
N GLN A 222 11.24 -2.97 15.20
CA GLN A 222 11.81 -3.56 16.41
C GLN A 222 11.48 -5.05 16.54
N ASP A 223 10.28 -5.47 16.12
CA ASP A 223 9.89 -6.88 16.07
C ASP A 223 10.75 -7.64 15.04
N PHE A 224 11.04 -7.01 13.89
CA PHE A 224 11.97 -7.54 12.90
C PHE A 224 13.36 -7.81 13.51
N VAL A 225 13.91 -6.87 14.29
CA VAL A 225 15.20 -7.06 14.96
C VAL A 225 15.11 -8.15 16.03
N ALA A 226 14.00 -8.22 16.77
CA ALA A 226 13.79 -9.26 17.78
C ALA A 226 13.69 -10.67 17.14
N VAL A 227 13.01 -10.80 16.00
CA VAL A 227 12.98 -12.04 15.19
C VAL A 227 14.39 -12.38 14.71
N ALA A 228 15.13 -11.40 14.16
CA ALA A 228 16.49 -11.59 13.68
C ALA A 228 17.42 -12.12 14.79
N ALA A 229 17.31 -11.60 16.01
CA ALA A 229 18.09 -12.05 17.16
C ALA A 229 17.86 -13.56 17.47
N ARG A 230 16.57 -13.98 17.48
CA ARG A 230 16.21 -15.38 17.73
C ARG A 230 16.68 -16.32 16.62
N VAL A 231 16.54 -15.90 15.38
CA VAL A 231 16.96 -16.67 14.20
C VAL A 231 18.47 -16.80 14.13
N CYS A 232 19.21 -15.70 14.29
CA CYS A 232 20.68 -15.70 14.21
C CYS A 232 21.33 -16.54 15.33
N ALA A 233 20.67 -16.69 16.47
CA ALA A 233 21.13 -17.56 17.57
C ALA A 233 21.09 -19.06 17.18
N GLN A 234 20.20 -19.48 16.27
CA GLN A 234 20.01 -20.87 15.87
C GLN A 234 20.56 -21.16 14.45
N VAL A 235 20.58 -20.16 13.59
CA VAL A 235 21.04 -20.29 12.18
C VAL A 235 22.19 -19.30 11.93
N PRO A 236 23.45 -19.70 12.15
CA PRO A 236 24.61 -18.81 12.00
C PRO A 236 24.79 -18.23 10.60
N ALA A 237 24.28 -18.92 9.56
CA ALA A 237 24.30 -18.46 8.18
C ALA A 237 23.26 -17.38 7.87
N ALA A 238 22.29 -17.12 8.76
CA ALA A 238 21.25 -16.14 8.52
C ALA A 238 21.78 -14.70 8.53
N ARG A 239 21.28 -13.91 7.57
CA ARG A 239 21.50 -12.46 7.47
C ARG A 239 20.17 -11.78 7.23
N PHE A 240 20.06 -10.56 7.68
CA PHE A 240 18.81 -9.78 7.58
C PHE A 240 19.07 -8.44 6.90
N VAL A 241 18.13 -8.02 6.05
CA VAL A 241 18.17 -6.69 5.42
C VAL A 241 16.82 -6.00 5.52
N TRP A 242 16.84 -4.76 5.97
CA TRP A 242 15.68 -3.87 5.89
C TRP A 242 15.91 -2.87 4.77
N VAL A 243 15.08 -2.94 3.73
CA VAL A 243 15.10 -2.00 2.61
C VAL A 243 14.00 -0.97 2.80
N GLY A 244 14.41 0.27 2.98
CA GLY A 244 13.58 1.42 3.33
C GLY A 244 14.20 2.24 4.44
N ASP A 245 13.62 3.39 4.69
CA ASP A 245 14.07 4.33 5.72
C ASP A 245 12.85 4.96 6.43
N GLY A 246 13.08 5.78 7.45
CA GLY A 246 12.01 6.49 8.13
C GLY A 246 12.37 6.94 9.54
N GLU A 247 11.38 7.49 10.22
CA GLU A 247 11.52 8.14 11.54
C GLU A 247 12.09 7.23 12.64
N LEU A 248 11.91 5.92 12.54
CA LEU A 248 12.39 4.95 13.54
C LEU A 248 13.83 4.47 13.30
N ARG A 249 14.53 4.95 12.26
CA ARG A 249 15.89 4.51 11.95
C ARG A 249 16.83 4.57 13.17
N PRO A 250 16.94 5.69 13.93
CA PRO A 250 17.85 5.74 15.07
C PRO A 250 17.52 4.72 16.18
N ALA A 251 16.21 4.50 16.42
CA ALA A 251 15.74 3.53 17.41
C ALA A 251 16.04 2.07 16.98
N VAL A 252 15.93 1.78 15.68
CA VAL A 252 16.23 0.45 15.12
C VAL A 252 17.74 0.18 15.13
N GLU A 253 18.57 1.15 14.76
CA GLU A 253 20.03 1.05 14.88
C GLU A 253 20.47 0.78 16.32
N ALA A 254 19.86 1.47 17.30
CA ALA A 254 20.11 1.21 18.70
C ALA A 254 19.66 -0.21 19.14
N ALA A 255 18.56 -0.72 18.59
CA ALA A 255 18.10 -2.08 18.87
C ALA A 255 19.04 -3.14 18.28
N ILE A 256 19.54 -2.94 17.06
CA ILE A 256 20.53 -3.81 16.41
C ILE A 256 21.81 -3.89 17.27
N ARG A 257 22.37 -2.75 17.70
CA ARG A 257 23.56 -2.71 18.57
C ARG A 257 23.32 -3.42 19.90
N ARG A 258 22.17 -3.16 20.58
CA ARG A 258 21.85 -3.84 21.85
C ARG A 258 21.73 -5.34 21.73
N ALA A 259 21.31 -5.83 20.56
CA ALA A 259 21.20 -7.26 20.26
C ALA A 259 22.52 -7.86 19.72
N SER A 260 23.59 -7.07 19.57
CA SER A 260 24.87 -7.49 18.97
C SER A 260 24.69 -8.09 17.57
N LEU A 261 23.89 -7.43 16.73
CA LEU A 261 23.53 -7.87 15.38
C LEU A 261 24.13 -6.99 14.27
N ASP A 262 25.11 -6.16 14.55
CA ASP A 262 25.67 -5.18 13.62
C ASP A 262 26.25 -5.82 12.32
N ASP A 263 26.75 -7.05 12.42
CA ASP A 263 27.24 -7.88 11.31
C ASP A 263 26.16 -8.79 10.69
N ARG A 264 24.95 -8.80 11.25
CA ARG A 264 23.85 -9.70 10.85
C ARG A 264 22.64 -8.98 10.26
N VAL A 265 22.39 -7.74 10.65
CA VAL A 265 21.23 -6.95 10.23
C VAL A 265 21.70 -5.67 9.55
N ARG A 266 21.32 -5.48 8.30
CA ARG A 266 21.64 -4.31 7.49
C ARG A 266 20.42 -3.44 7.26
N LEU A 267 20.52 -2.12 7.51
CA LEU A 267 19.56 -1.11 7.07
C LEU A 267 20.05 -0.52 5.75
N ALA A 268 19.43 -0.90 4.64
CA ALA A 268 19.89 -0.58 3.29
C ALA A 268 19.43 0.81 2.78
N GLY A 269 18.51 1.49 3.52
CA GLY A 269 17.93 2.75 3.05
C GLY A 269 16.91 2.55 1.92
N TRP A 270 16.48 3.66 1.31
CA TRP A 270 15.55 3.63 0.19
C TRP A 270 16.16 3.01 -1.05
N ARG A 271 15.37 2.18 -1.77
CA ARG A 271 15.76 1.59 -3.07
C ARG A 271 14.57 1.66 -4.04
N TRP A 272 14.88 1.91 -5.30
CA TRP A 272 13.90 1.98 -6.40
C TRP A 272 13.87 0.69 -7.23
N ASP A 273 14.89 -0.15 -7.10
CA ASP A 273 15.04 -1.43 -7.81
C ASP A 273 14.47 -2.62 -7.02
N VAL A 274 13.28 -2.42 -6.42
CA VAL A 274 12.60 -3.42 -5.58
C VAL A 274 12.50 -4.81 -6.23
N PRO A 275 12.22 -4.95 -7.55
CA PRO A 275 12.23 -6.26 -8.21
C PRO A 275 13.59 -6.98 -8.12
N ARG A 276 14.71 -6.24 -8.16
CA ARG A 276 16.04 -6.82 -7.97
C ARG A 276 16.29 -7.19 -6.51
N VAL A 277 15.84 -6.37 -5.58
CA VAL A 277 15.87 -6.65 -4.14
C VAL A 277 15.17 -7.99 -3.85
N MET A 278 13.92 -8.16 -4.30
CA MET A 278 13.14 -9.39 -4.06
C MET A 278 13.88 -10.64 -4.56
N ARG A 279 14.55 -10.56 -5.71
CA ARG A 279 15.32 -11.68 -6.28
C ARG A 279 16.63 -11.96 -5.55
N ALA A 280 17.17 -11.01 -4.80
CA ALA A 280 18.35 -11.21 -3.97
C ALA A 280 18.04 -11.92 -2.64
N LEU A 281 16.78 -11.87 -2.18
CA LEU A 281 16.34 -12.49 -0.93
C LEU A 281 16.13 -14.00 -1.06
N ASP A 282 16.23 -14.70 0.06
CA ASP A 282 15.82 -16.09 0.22
C ASP A 282 14.45 -16.21 0.87
N LEU A 283 14.08 -15.28 1.75
CA LEU A 283 12.79 -15.17 2.41
C LEU A 283 12.39 -13.70 2.59
N LEU A 284 11.08 -13.42 2.52
CA LEU A 284 10.52 -12.15 2.97
C LEU A 284 10.02 -12.29 4.42
N LEU A 285 10.29 -11.29 5.27
CA LEU A 285 9.71 -11.16 6.61
C LEU A 285 8.94 -9.84 6.70
N LEU A 286 7.65 -9.89 7.03
CA LEU A 286 6.81 -8.71 7.29
C LEU A 286 6.23 -8.76 8.70
N THR A 287 6.65 -7.84 9.57
CA THR A 287 6.30 -7.79 11.00
C THR A 287 5.20 -6.79 11.34
N SER A 288 4.46 -6.29 10.35
CA SER A 288 3.50 -5.19 10.51
C SER A 288 2.45 -5.45 11.58
N HIS A 289 2.11 -4.42 12.35
CA HIS A 289 1.02 -4.45 13.33
C HIS A 289 -0.37 -4.18 12.71
N TRP A 290 -0.43 -3.48 11.58
CA TRP A 290 -1.65 -3.25 10.79
C TRP A 290 -1.31 -2.93 9.34
N GLU A 291 -2.18 -3.35 8.42
CA GLU A 291 -2.11 -3.09 6.99
C GLU A 291 -3.51 -2.84 6.40
N GLY A 292 -3.54 -2.27 5.17
CA GLY A 292 -4.66 -2.47 4.26
C GLY A 292 -4.44 -3.76 3.48
N LEU A 293 -3.86 -3.67 2.27
CA LEU A 293 -3.31 -4.80 1.54
C LEU A 293 -1.80 -4.60 1.36
N PRO A 294 -0.95 -5.42 1.99
CA PRO A 294 0.50 -5.25 1.91
C PRO A 294 1.04 -5.69 0.54
N GLN A 295 1.28 -4.72 -0.36
CA GLN A 295 1.78 -4.97 -1.72
C GLN A 295 3.10 -5.76 -1.74
N VAL A 296 3.94 -5.58 -0.71
CA VAL A 296 5.22 -6.30 -0.58
C VAL A 296 5.04 -7.82 -0.54
N LEU A 297 3.91 -8.33 -0.03
CA LEU A 297 3.58 -9.75 -0.05
C LEU A 297 3.19 -10.21 -1.46
N LEU A 298 2.48 -9.38 -2.22
CA LEU A 298 2.17 -9.66 -3.64
C LEU A 298 3.45 -9.64 -4.49
N GLN A 299 4.34 -8.69 -4.23
CA GLN A 299 5.65 -8.59 -4.88
C GLN A 299 6.52 -9.82 -4.59
N ALA A 300 6.55 -10.28 -3.34
CA ALA A 300 7.24 -11.51 -2.95
C ALA A 300 6.65 -12.73 -3.67
N ARG A 301 5.32 -12.86 -3.67
CA ARG A 301 4.63 -13.95 -4.37
C ARG A 301 4.92 -13.94 -5.88
N ALA A 302 4.89 -12.77 -6.53
CA ALA A 302 5.25 -12.60 -7.94
C ALA A 302 6.69 -13.01 -8.23
N SER A 303 7.60 -12.75 -7.29
CA SER A 303 9.01 -13.12 -7.37
C SER A 303 9.30 -14.57 -6.97
N SER A 304 8.28 -15.41 -6.73
CA SER A 304 8.45 -16.76 -6.16
C SER A 304 9.25 -16.77 -4.85
N LEU A 305 9.13 -15.72 -4.04
CA LEU A 305 9.84 -15.56 -2.79
C LEU A 305 8.92 -15.97 -1.62
N PRO A 306 9.22 -17.03 -0.86
CA PRO A 306 8.43 -17.40 0.31
C PRO A 306 8.43 -16.29 1.35
N ALA A 307 7.28 -16.09 2.03
CA ALA A 307 7.11 -15.04 2.99
C ALA A 307 6.70 -15.56 4.37
N VAL A 308 7.21 -14.95 5.42
CA VAL A 308 6.67 -15.07 6.78
C VAL A 308 6.16 -13.69 7.17
N ALA A 309 4.87 -13.60 7.50
CA ALA A 309 4.24 -12.31 7.72
C ALA A 309 3.25 -12.35 8.89
N THR A 310 2.95 -11.18 9.45
CA THR A 310 1.87 -11.04 10.41
C THR A 310 0.51 -11.07 9.71
N ARG A 311 -0.47 -11.71 10.32
CA ARG A 311 -1.87 -11.86 9.86
C ARG A 311 -2.66 -10.56 10.13
N VAL A 312 -2.38 -9.53 9.33
CA VAL A 312 -3.00 -8.20 9.48
C VAL A 312 -3.65 -7.73 8.19
N GLY A 313 -4.79 -7.05 8.30
CA GLY A 313 -5.52 -6.51 7.15
C GLY A 313 -5.71 -7.55 6.05
N GLY A 314 -5.38 -7.20 4.81
CA GLY A 314 -5.44 -8.08 3.64
C GLY A 314 -4.25 -9.02 3.45
N ALA A 315 -3.40 -9.26 4.46
CA ALA A 315 -2.25 -10.16 4.31
C ALA A 315 -2.67 -11.58 3.87
N ALA A 316 -3.79 -12.09 4.40
CA ALA A 316 -4.35 -13.38 4.01
C ALA A 316 -4.98 -13.40 2.60
N GLU A 317 -5.23 -12.23 2.00
CA GLU A 317 -5.63 -12.12 0.60
C GLU A 317 -4.40 -12.12 -0.33
N ALA A 318 -3.28 -11.59 0.16
CA ALA A 318 -2.03 -11.52 -0.61
C ALA A 318 -1.29 -12.86 -0.71
N ILE A 319 -1.23 -13.62 0.40
CA ILE A 319 -0.58 -14.94 0.43
C ILE A 319 -1.50 -15.98 1.07
N VAL A 320 -1.44 -17.20 0.52
CA VAL A 320 -2.15 -18.37 1.08
C VAL A 320 -1.23 -19.04 2.09
N ASP A 321 -1.71 -19.12 3.33
CA ASP A 321 -0.99 -19.72 4.47
C ASP A 321 -0.58 -21.16 4.19
N GLY A 322 0.67 -21.51 4.43
CA GLY A 322 1.23 -22.84 4.13
C GLY A 322 1.56 -23.13 2.66
N GLN A 323 1.14 -22.26 1.71
CA GLN A 323 1.46 -22.40 0.28
C GLN A 323 2.55 -21.43 -0.19
N HIS A 324 2.34 -20.15 0.02
CA HIS A 324 3.27 -19.08 -0.39
C HIS A 324 4.15 -18.60 0.76
N GLY A 325 3.87 -19.06 1.97
CA GLY A 325 4.52 -18.65 3.21
C GLY A 325 3.67 -18.95 4.43
N TRP A 326 3.98 -18.30 5.54
CA TRP A 326 3.30 -18.46 6.82
C TRP A 326 2.76 -17.14 7.36
N LEU A 327 1.55 -17.18 7.92
CA LEU A 327 0.92 -16.05 8.59
C LEU A 327 0.86 -16.31 10.10
N CYS A 328 1.48 -15.42 10.88
CA CYS A 328 1.55 -15.49 12.35
C CYS A 328 0.79 -14.31 12.97
N GLU A 329 0.45 -14.40 14.25
CA GLU A 329 -0.19 -13.28 14.93
C GLU A 329 0.76 -12.08 15.12
N PRO A 330 0.25 -10.82 15.04
CA PRO A 330 1.07 -9.64 15.29
C PRO A 330 1.72 -9.66 16.67
N GLY A 331 3.04 -9.37 16.73
CA GLY A 331 3.81 -9.45 17.97
C GLY A 331 4.23 -10.86 18.38
N GLY A 332 3.85 -11.89 17.61
CA GLY A 332 4.24 -13.28 17.83
C GLY A 332 5.70 -13.56 17.43
N ILE A 333 6.66 -12.92 18.12
CA ILE A 333 8.08 -12.94 17.75
C ILE A 333 8.63 -14.36 17.69
N ASP A 334 8.27 -15.22 18.67
CA ASP A 334 8.77 -16.59 18.75
C ASP A 334 8.21 -17.46 17.62
N GLU A 335 6.94 -17.28 17.25
CA GLU A 335 6.33 -17.99 16.13
C GLU A 335 6.93 -17.54 14.80
N LEU A 336 7.07 -16.22 14.57
CA LEU A 336 7.72 -15.68 13.38
C LEU A 336 9.15 -16.25 13.24
N ALA A 337 9.92 -16.26 14.32
CA ALA A 337 11.28 -16.80 14.32
C ALA A 337 11.29 -18.31 14.01
N ALA A 338 10.41 -19.09 14.63
CA ALA A 338 10.31 -20.52 14.38
C ALA A 338 9.98 -20.85 12.91
N ARG A 339 9.05 -20.07 12.27
CA ARG A 339 8.72 -20.23 10.85
C ARG A 339 9.89 -19.86 9.94
N ILE A 340 10.62 -18.78 10.26
CA ILE A 340 11.85 -18.41 9.52
C ILE A 340 12.91 -19.50 9.68
N ILE A 341 13.23 -19.97 10.90
CA ILE A 341 14.22 -21.03 11.14
C ILE A 341 13.87 -22.26 10.31
N ARG A 342 12.61 -22.70 10.37
CA ARG A 342 12.13 -23.85 9.60
C ARG A 342 12.40 -23.68 8.11
N LEU A 343 12.03 -22.55 7.52
CA LEU A 343 12.26 -22.30 6.09
C LEU A 343 13.75 -22.12 5.73
N LEU A 344 14.61 -21.69 6.66
CA LEU A 344 16.04 -21.60 6.42
C LEU A 344 16.74 -22.96 6.53
N THR A 345 16.23 -23.88 7.35
CA THR A 345 16.84 -25.21 7.58
C THR A 345 16.22 -26.32 6.73
N ASP A 346 14.95 -26.18 6.33
CA ASP A 346 14.27 -27.12 5.42
C ASP A 346 14.22 -26.55 4.00
N ASN A 347 15.22 -26.95 3.19
CA ASN A 347 15.30 -26.53 1.80
C ASN A 347 14.15 -27.09 0.96
N ALA A 348 13.65 -28.30 1.27
CA ALA A 348 12.58 -28.91 0.51
C ALA A 348 11.26 -28.13 0.68
N GLU A 349 10.93 -27.72 1.91
CA GLU A 349 9.76 -26.89 2.18
C GLU A 349 9.91 -25.50 1.53
N ARG A 350 11.07 -24.86 1.66
CA ARG A 350 11.32 -23.56 1.02
C ARG A 350 11.15 -23.62 -0.50
N GLU A 351 11.71 -24.63 -1.17
CA GLU A 351 11.57 -24.82 -2.62
C GLU A 351 10.13 -25.19 -3.03
N ARG A 352 9.40 -25.95 -2.20
CA ARG A 352 7.98 -26.19 -2.41
C ARG A 352 7.19 -24.88 -2.43
N MET A 353 7.42 -23.99 -1.46
CA MET A 353 6.74 -22.69 -1.40
C MET A 353 7.14 -21.77 -2.57
N ARG A 354 8.41 -21.80 -2.98
CA ARG A 354 8.87 -21.08 -4.18
C ARG A 354 8.09 -21.49 -5.44
N ARG A 355 7.91 -22.79 -5.64
CA ARG A 355 7.14 -23.31 -6.79
C ARG A 355 5.67 -22.93 -6.77
N CYS A 356 5.10 -22.67 -5.61
CA CYS A 356 3.72 -22.17 -5.49
C CYS A 356 3.62 -20.68 -5.85
N GLY A 357 4.72 -19.93 -5.83
CA GLY A 357 4.79 -18.53 -6.23
C GLY A 357 4.81 -18.33 -7.76
N GLY A 358 5.04 -17.09 -8.18
CA GLY A 358 5.14 -16.70 -9.59
C GLY A 358 3.79 -16.36 -10.22
N TYR A 359 2.71 -17.02 -9.82
CA TYR A 359 1.36 -16.67 -10.27
C TYR A 359 0.65 -15.77 -9.26
N ILE A 360 0.11 -14.68 -9.77
CA ILE A 360 -0.79 -13.79 -9.04
C ILE A 360 -2.10 -13.72 -9.80
N PRO A 361 -3.28 -13.88 -9.15
CA PRO A 361 -4.57 -13.65 -9.78
C PRO A 361 -4.68 -12.24 -10.37
N ASP A 362 -5.38 -12.11 -11.50
CA ASP A 362 -5.54 -10.85 -12.25
C ASP A 362 -6.04 -9.70 -11.40
N GLU A 363 -6.84 -10.00 -10.38
CA GLU A 363 -7.38 -8.99 -9.45
C GLU A 363 -6.30 -8.24 -8.64
N PHE A 364 -5.06 -8.73 -8.63
CA PHE A 364 -3.89 -8.10 -8.02
C PHE A 364 -2.94 -7.48 -9.06
N GLU A 365 -3.32 -7.46 -10.33
CA GLU A 365 -2.58 -6.77 -11.38
C GLU A 365 -2.94 -5.28 -11.41
N SER A 366 -1.93 -4.42 -11.58
CA SER A 366 -2.11 -2.96 -11.63
C SER A 366 -3.06 -2.53 -12.75
N ARG A 367 -2.99 -3.18 -13.91
CA ARG A 367 -3.88 -2.89 -15.04
C ARG A 367 -5.33 -3.23 -14.73
N PHE A 368 -5.59 -4.38 -14.13
CA PHE A 368 -6.93 -4.79 -13.73
C PHE A 368 -7.53 -3.87 -12.66
N ALA A 369 -6.69 -3.43 -11.70
CA ALA A 369 -7.09 -2.44 -10.71
C ALA A 369 -7.46 -1.09 -11.35
N LEU A 370 -6.74 -0.68 -12.40
CA LEU A 370 -7.05 0.52 -13.18
C LEU A 370 -8.36 0.36 -13.97
N GLU A 371 -8.56 -0.75 -14.66
CA GLU A 371 -9.79 -1.04 -15.42
C GLU A 371 -11.02 -1.00 -14.52
N LYS A 372 -10.98 -1.66 -13.35
CA LYS A 372 -12.06 -1.58 -12.35
C LYS A 372 -12.34 -0.14 -11.90
N ARG A 373 -11.28 0.66 -11.73
CA ARG A 373 -11.40 2.06 -11.31
C ARG A 373 -12.00 2.92 -12.40
N VAL A 374 -11.58 2.74 -13.65
CA VAL A 374 -12.17 3.43 -14.82
C VAL A 374 -13.65 3.08 -14.95
N LYS A 375 -14.02 1.79 -14.84
CA LYS A 375 -15.42 1.37 -14.85
C LYS A 375 -16.24 2.00 -13.72
N LEU A 376 -15.65 2.15 -12.52
CA LEU A 376 -16.29 2.87 -11.42
C LEU A 376 -16.51 4.35 -11.76
N TYR A 377 -15.50 5.03 -12.33
CA TYR A 377 -15.63 6.43 -12.75
C TYR A 377 -16.73 6.60 -13.79
N ASP A 378 -16.79 5.73 -14.80
CA ASP A 378 -17.83 5.74 -15.82
C ASP A 378 -19.24 5.59 -15.22
N THR A 379 -19.40 4.62 -14.33
CA THR A 379 -20.67 4.39 -13.64
C THR A 379 -21.11 5.62 -12.86
N LEU A 380 -20.20 6.26 -12.13
CA LEU A 380 -20.52 7.43 -11.31
C LEU A 380 -20.79 8.68 -12.18
N LEU A 381 -20.03 8.87 -13.27
CA LEU A 381 -20.26 9.94 -14.24
C LEU A 381 -21.64 9.80 -14.92
N ALA A 382 -22.02 8.59 -15.33
CA ALA A 382 -23.33 8.31 -15.90
C ALA A 382 -24.46 8.58 -14.87
N THR A 383 -24.29 8.12 -13.63
CA THR A 383 -25.27 8.34 -12.55
C THR A 383 -25.43 9.83 -12.23
N ALA A 384 -24.36 10.62 -12.34
CA ALA A 384 -24.39 12.07 -12.14
C ALA A 384 -24.91 12.86 -13.37
N GLY A 385 -25.27 12.18 -14.45
CA GLY A 385 -25.73 12.82 -15.70
C GLY A 385 -24.65 13.59 -16.46
N LEU A 386 -23.38 13.30 -16.20
CA LEU A 386 -22.22 13.95 -16.83
C LEU A 386 -21.78 13.28 -18.13
N VAL A 387 -22.30 12.09 -18.43
CA VAL A 387 -22.15 11.35 -19.70
C VAL A 387 -23.53 10.88 -20.12
N ALA A 388 -23.86 10.97 -21.42
CA ALA A 388 -25.06 10.32 -21.93
C ALA A 388 -24.96 8.81 -21.63
N SER A 389 -26.03 8.22 -21.09
CA SER A 389 -26.11 6.78 -20.87
C SER A 389 -25.81 6.05 -22.18
N ALA A 390 -24.66 5.39 -22.25
CA ALA A 390 -24.45 4.41 -23.29
C ALA A 390 -25.53 3.33 -23.09
N ASP A 391 -26.31 3.08 -24.15
CA ASP A 391 -27.31 2.03 -24.19
C ASP A 391 -26.71 0.73 -23.66
N THR A 392 -27.08 0.37 -22.45
CA THR A 392 -26.76 -0.94 -21.89
C THR A 392 -27.68 -1.94 -22.53
N GLY A 393 -27.30 -2.37 -23.75
CA GLY A 393 -27.88 -3.52 -24.37
C GLY A 393 -27.86 -4.68 -23.37
N SER A 394 -29.07 -5.07 -22.98
CA SER A 394 -29.50 -6.30 -22.34
C SER A 394 -28.38 -7.35 -22.17
N THR A 395 -27.83 -7.49 -20.98
CA THR A 395 -27.21 -8.72 -20.52
C THR A 395 -28.06 -9.33 -19.41
N ARG A 396 -28.48 -10.57 -19.71
CA ARG A 396 -29.30 -11.45 -18.89
C ARG A 396 -28.94 -11.42 -17.40
N SER A 397 -30.00 -11.42 -16.61
CA SER A 397 -30.01 -11.68 -15.18
C SER A 397 -29.25 -12.97 -14.83
N GLU A 398 -28.07 -12.85 -14.24
CA GLU A 398 -27.51 -13.94 -13.46
C GLU A 398 -28.15 -13.92 -12.07
N GLN A 399 -28.82 -15.00 -11.73
CA GLN A 399 -29.43 -15.23 -10.42
C GLN A 399 -28.34 -15.34 -9.35
N PRO A 400 -28.58 -14.86 -8.14
CA PRO A 400 -27.62 -14.99 -7.05
C PRO A 400 -27.56 -16.46 -6.61
N VAL A 401 -26.36 -17.02 -6.64
CA VAL A 401 -26.06 -18.29 -5.97
C VAL A 401 -26.05 -18.01 -4.46
N ALA A 402 -26.92 -18.68 -3.73
CA ALA A 402 -26.96 -18.67 -2.28
C ALA A 402 -25.76 -19.45 -1.70
N TRP A 403 -25.07 -18.83 -0.77
CA TRP A 403 -24.21 -19.45 0.26
C TRP A 403 -24.50 -18.87 1.62
#